data_2fb77e41301670a708fb54649f6c265b
#
_entry.id   2fb77e41301670a708fb54649f6c265b
#
_cell.length_a   1.000
_cell.length_b   1.000
_cell.length_c   1.000
_cell.angle_alpha   90.00
_cell.angle_beta   90.00
_cell.angle_gamma   90.00
#
_symmetry.space_group_name_H-M   'P 1'
#
loop_
_entity.id
_entity.type
_entity.pdbx_description
1 polymer ?
#
loop_
_entity_poly.entity_id
_entity_poly.type
_entity_poly.pdbx_seq_one_letter_code
_entity_poly.pdbx_strand_id
1 'polypeptide(L)'
;MKRRPIKIKSLIFALVLLMLVTPFILWKVRPGKSLQIVVLNKTFPVVSSAMGKITKLDYSKQRGLFWLMDSLGIKNPSTKKVYDDTRDYYGNFISSGKLEEKPLNKLAKVPDVIYLSDTYGTGNSKINGIESKGVSGLTEDEVGLIATCYAKGTTVLGEYNIAQDPTKVSVASELSDIFGVKFTGWAGKFFSDLSSKEDVPNWIRTIYEQQYGRAWNMTGAGIVIAGNNRIIILKRGKDFNGNSINLSTVKANDFNTKAIDYYNWFEIIKPKDDKAVIAWYDLNLTTSGTNQMKLFGLGDKFAAITANKSGIKKSYYFAGDFCDYREPAKVYSFLGAANLYKMFSISSEGDNSYFYWNFYVPFM
;
A
#
# COMPACT_ATOMS: atom_id res chain seq x y z
N MET A 1 64.21 4.22 -8.97
CA MET A 1 62.82 4.02 -9.42
C MET A 1 62.16 5.38 -9.72
N LYS A 2 61.96 5.75 -11.00
CA LYS A 2 61.26 6.99 -11.39
C LYS A 2 59.76 6.78 -11.17
N ARG A 3 59.13 7.44 -10.20
CA ARG A 3 57.66 7.52 -10.01
C ARG A 3 57.10 8.24 -11.24
N ARG A 4 56.31 7.54 -12.07
CA ARG A 4 55.57 8.17 -13.19
C ARG A 4 54.57 9.15 -12.57
N PRO A 5 54.49 10.43 -13.05
CA PRO A 5 53.53 11.38 -12.54
C PRO A 5 52.13 10.87 -12.88
N ILE A 6 51.28 10.73 -11.85
CA ILE A 6 49.85 10.42 -12.03
C ILE A 6 49.23 11.56 -12.82
N LYS A 7 48.73 11.31 -14.01
CA LYS A 7 48.09 12.36 -14.82
C LYS A 7 46.87 12.90 -14.06
N ILE A 8 46.77 14.17 -13.90
CA ILE A 8 45.64 14.87 -13.19
C ILE A 8 44.30 14.33 -13.63
N LYS A 9 44.12 14.06 -14.93
CA LYS A 9 42.90 13.44 -15.47
C LYS A 9 42.59 12.07 -14.86
N SER A 10 43.61 11.24 -14.61
CA SER A 10 43.42 9.90 -13.98
C SER A 10 43.09 10.04 -12.50
N LEU A 11 43.59 11.06 -11.81
CA LEU A 11 43.20 11.32 -10.42
C LEU A 11 41.75 11.80 -10.32
N ILE A 12 41.34 12.74 -11.18
CA ILE A 12 39.96 13.23 -11.24
C ILE A 12 39.01 12.07 -11.55
N PHE A 13 39.34 11.24 -12.52
CA PHE A 13 38.53 10.06 -12.85
C PHE A 13 38.40 9.09 -11.65
N ALA A 14 39.50 8.81 -10.96
CA ALA A 14 39.50 7.96 -9.76
C ALA A 14 38.64 8.55 -8.63
N LEU A 15 38.70 9.87 -8.41
CA LEU A 15 37.87 10.55 -7.42
C LEU A 15 36.38 10.49 -7.77
N VAL A 16 36.04 10.71 -9.03
CA VAL A 16 34.63 10.59 -9.51
C VAL A 16 34.14 9.15 -9.33
N LEU A 17 34.93 8.16 -9.72
CA LEU A 17 34.58 6.77 -9.55
C LEU A 17 34.42 6.40 -8.07
N LEU A 18 35.30 6.86 -7.21
CA LEU A 18 35.21 6.67 -5.76
C LEU A 18 33.92 7.29 -5.21
N MET A 19 33.60 8.50 -5.62
CA MET A 19 32.37 9.20 -5.22
C MET A 19 31.10 8.44 -5.64
N LEU A 20 31.07 7.83 -6.82
CA LEU A 20 29.95 7.03 -7.33
C LEU A 20 29.83 5.68 -6.61
N VAL A 21 30.93 5.03 -6.26
CA VAL A 21 30.93 3.69 -5.66
C VAL A 21 30.78 3.73 -4.13
N THR A 22 31.26 4.78 -3.48
CA THR A 22 31.22 4.94 -2.01
C THR A 22 29.81 4.74 -1.40
N PRO A 23 28.73 5.32 -1.93
CA PRO A 23 27.37 5.13 -1.39
C PRO A 23 26.94 3.66 -1.36
N PHE A 24 27.32 2.87 -2.37
CA PHE A 24 27.03 1.43 -2.42
C PHE A 24 27.82 0.64 -1.40
N ILE A 25 29.12 0.95 -1.25
CA ILE A 25 29.98 0.31 -0.24
C ILE A 25 29.45 0.62 1.16
N LEU A 26 29.22 1.89 1.48
CA LEU A 26 28.71 2.32 2.79
C LEU A 26 27.37 1.69 3.10
N TRP A 27 26.49 1.60 2.11
CA TRP A 27 25.20 0.93 2.27
C TRP A 27 25.36 -0.55 2.58
N LYS A 28 26.29 -1.25 1.92
CA LYS A 28 26.52 -2.69 2.09
C LYS A 28 27.16 -3.05 3.43
N VAL A 29 28.06 -2.19 3.95
CA VAL A 29 28.78 -2.45 5.20
C VAL A 29 28.09 -1.86 6.44
N ARG A 30 27.00 -1.12 6.27
CA ARG A 30 26.28 -0.51 7.39
C ARG A 30 25.78 -1.57 8.38
N PRO A 31 25.70 -1.25 9.68
CA PRO A 31 25.09 -2.12 10.67
C PRO A 31 23.62 -2.33 10.34
N GLY A 32 23.17 -3.59 10.26
CA GLY A 32 21.78 -3.93 10.05
C GLY A 32 21.03 -4.06 11.39
N LYS A 33 19.73 -3.78 11.36
CA LYS A 33 18.82 -4.06 12.48
C LYS A 33 18.24 -5.47 12.30
N SER A 34 18.20 -6.25 13.37
CA SER A 34 17.59 -7.58 13.36
C SER A 34 16.17 -7.48 13.90
N LEU A 35 15.15 -7.65 13.04
CA LEU A 35 13.74 -7.62 13.39
C LEU A 35 13.03 -8.82 12.78
N GLN A 36 12.22 -9.53 13.59
CA GLN A 36 11.35 -10.59 13.11
C GLN A 36 10.08 -9.97 12.55
N ILE A 37 10.01 -9.85 11.21
CA ILE A 37 8.87 -9.28 10.50
C ILE A 37 8.10 -10.40 9.80
N VAL A 38 6.79 -10.40 9.96
CA VAL A 38 5.84 -11.25 9.25
C VAL A 38 5.06 -10.37 8.29
N VAL A 39 5.09 -10.67 7.01
CA VAL A 39 4.29 -10.00 5.98
C VAL A 39 3.23 -10.97 5.50
N LEU A 40 1.97 -10.53 5.46
CA LEU A 40 0.86 -11.28 4.90
C LEU A 40 0.28 -10.51 3.71
N ASN A 41 0.27 -11.17 2.55
CA ASN A 41 -0.31 -10.64 1.32
C ASN A 41 -0.95 -11.77 0.51
N LYS A 42 -2.24 -11.63 0.22
CA LYS A 42 -2.99 -12.60 -0.59
C LYS A 42 -3.36 -12.06 -1.97
N THR A 43 -3.06 -10.78 -2.22
CA THR A 43 -3.44 -10.09 -3.46
C THR A 43 -2.25 -9.90 -4.37
N PHE A 44 -2.24 -10.67 -5.46
CA PHE A 44 -1.20 -10.54 -6.49
C PHE A 44 -1.85 -10.52 -7.88
N PRO A 45 -1.56 -9.52 -8.71
CA PRO A 45 -1.81 -9.63 -10.13
C PRO A 45 -1.07 -10.83 -10.71
N VAL A 46 -1.75 -11.64 -11.52
CA VAL A 46 -1.18 -12.85 -12.10
C VAL A 46 -0.93 -12.65 -13.59
N VAL A 47 0.19 -13.19 -14.08
CA VAL A 47 0.49 -13.28 -15.51
C VAL A 47 0.29 -14.72 -15.93
N SER A 48 -0.57 -14.94 -16.94
CA SER A 48 -0.85 -16.27 -17.49
C SER A 48 -0.26 -16.43 -18.87
N SER A 49 0.13 -17.67 -19.23
CA SER A 49 0.43 -18.05 -20.60
C SER A 49 -0.85 -18.15 -21.44
N ALA A 50 -0.70 -18.22 -22.77
CA ALA A 50 -1.82 -18.45 -23.69
C ALA A 50 -2.60 -19.76 -23.41
N MET A 51 -1.96 -20.72 -22.74
CA MET A 51 -2.58 -21.98 -22.29
C MET A 51 -3.20 -21.88 -20.88
N GLY A 52 -3.30 -20.67 -20.29
CA GLY A 52 -3.90 -20.45 -19.00
C GLY A 52 -3.08 -20.85 -17.78
N LYS A 53 -1.83 -21.30 -17.97
CA LYS A 53 -0.93 -21.61 -16.88
C LYS A 53 -0.38 -20.31 -16.28
N ILE A 54 -0.47 -20.14 -14.96
CA ILE A 54 0.10 -18.98 -14.28
C ILE A 54 1.62 -19.06 -14.36
N THR A 55 2.23 -18.04 -14.94
CA THR A 55 3.69 -18.00 -15.16
C THR A 55 4.41 -17.09 -14.19
N LYS A 56 3.74 -16.07 -13.66
CA LYS A 56 4.33 -15.07 -12.78
C LYS A 56 3.30 -14.41 -11.88
N LEU A 57 3.70 -14.08 -10.65
CA LEU A 57 3.01 -13.13 -9.79
C LEU A 57 3.67 -11.74 -9.92
N ASP A 58 2.87 -10.70 -9.89
CA ASP A 58 3.37 -9.33 -9.76
C ASP A 58 3.42 -8.97 -8.27
N TYR A 59 4.62 -8.80 -7.75
CA TYR A 59 4.87 -8.47 -6.36
C TYR A 59 4.81 -6.97 -6.06
N SER A 60 4.33 -6.14 -6.98
CA SER A 60 4.25 -4.69 -6.82
C SER A 60 3.47 -4.27 -5.57
N LYS A 61 2.47 -5.08 -5.17
CA LYS A 61 1.65 -4.86 -3.97
C LYS A 61 2.40 -4.92 -2.62
N GLN A 62 3.64 -5.38 -2.61
CA GLN A 62 4.47 -5.44 -1.39
C GLN A 62 5.91 -5.01 -1.62
N ARG A 63 6.33 -4.82 -2.88
CA ARG A 63 7.73 -4.53 -3.22
C ARG A 63 8.26 -3.28 -2.52
N GLY A 64 7.44 -2.24 -2.40
CA GLY A 64 7.82 -1.02 -1.71
C GLY A 64 8.19 -1.27 -0.24
N LEU A 65 7.40 -2.09 0.47
CA LEU A 65 7.71 -2.47 1.85
C LEU A 65 9.05 -3.23 1.94
N PHE A 66 9.28 -4.21 1.08
CA PHE A 66 10.52 -5.00 1.09
C PHE A 66 11.74 -4.17 0.70
N TRP A 67 11.59 -3.24 -0.26
CA TRP A 67 12.64 -2.29 -0.57
C TRP A 67 12.98 -1.39 0.63
N LEU A 68 11.96 -0.90 1.33
CA LEU A 68 12.15 -0.07 2.53
C LEU A 68 12.89 -0.85 3.63
N MET A 69 12.49 -2.09 3.91
CA MET A 69 13.17 -2.95 4.88
C MET A 69 14.65 -3.15 4.51
N ASP A 70 14.92 -3.44 3.23
CA ASP A 70 16.29 -3.55 2.71
C ASP A 70 17.03 -2.21 2.82
N SER A 71 16.40 -1.10 2.44
CA SER A 71 16.94 0.26 2.56
C SER A 71 17.29 0.63 4.00
N LEU A 72 16.54 0.19 4.99
CA LEU A 72 16.81 0.39 6.43
C LEU A 72 17.81 -0.62 7.01
N GLY A 73 18.27 -1.60 6.22
CA GLY A 73 19.18 -2.65 6.67
C GLY A 73 18.52 -3.66 7.61
N ILE A 74 17.20 -3.85 7.50
CA ILE A 74 16.47 -4.80 8.32
C ILE A 74 16.76 -6.22 7.83
N LYS A 75 17.19 -7.09 8.76
CA LYS A 75 17.54 -8.48 8.50
C LYS A 75 16.67 -9.42 9.32
N ASN A 76 16.31 -10.54 8.73
CA ASN A 76 15.64 -11.61 9.44
C ASN A 76 16.57 -12.19 10.52
N PRO A 77 16.18 -12.23 11.80
CA PRO A 77 17.03 -12.69 12.89
C PRO A 77 17.44 -14.16 12.78
N SER A 78 16.65 -14.99 12.09
CA SER A 78 16.93 -16.42 11.92
C SER A 78 17.91 -16.69 10.78
N THR A 79 17.72 -16.04 9.63
CA THR A 79 18.55 -16.26 8.42
C THR A 79 19.73 -15.31 8.31
N LYS A 80 19.74 -14.20 9.07
CA LYS A 80 20.70 -13.09 8.97
C LYS A 80 20.73 -12.38 7.60
N LYS A 81 19.77 -12.69 6.73
CA LYS A 81 19.64 -12.12 5.39
C LYS A 81 18.58 -11.03 5.37
N VAL A 82 18.64 -10.15 4.37
CA VAL A 82 17.54 -9.22 4.06
C VAL A 82 16.31 -9.99 3.62
N TYR A 83 15.14 -9.42 3.87
CA TYR A 83 13.87 -10.01 3.46
C TYR A 83 13.71 -9.95 1.93
N ASP A 84 13.08 -10.97 1.38
CA ASP A 84 12.85 -11.16 -0.06
C ASP A 84 11.36 -11.12 -0.38
N ASP A 85 10.94 -10.18 -1.23
CA ASP A 85 9.52 -9.96 -1.59
C ASP A 85 8.87 -11.15 -2.30
N THR A 86 9.66 -12.10 -2.82
CA THR A 86 9.16 -13.28 -3.52
C THR A 86 9.06 -14.53 -2.64
N ARG A 87 9.60 -14.50 -1.40
CA ARG A 87 9.70 -15.68 -0.53
C ARG A 87 9.29 -15.44 0.93
N ASP A 88 9.63 -14.26 1.48
CA ASP A 88 9.58 -14.03 2.92
C ASP A 88 8.25 -13.40 3.33
N TYR A 89 7.15 -13.96 2.82
CA TYR A 89 5.78 -13.56 3.13
C TYR A 89 4.87 -14.78 3.29
N TYR A 90 3.67 -14.56 3.81
CA TYR A 90 2.55 -15.50 3.88
C TYR A 90 1.46 -15.06 2.90
N GLY A 91 0.70 -15.99 2.35
CA GLY A 91 -0.35 -15.74 1.37
C GLY A 91 -0.15 -16.52 0.07
N ASN A 92 -0.62 -15.98 -1.04
CA ASN A 92 -0.63 -16.69 -2.31
C ASN A 92 0.75 -16.74 -2.97
N PHE A 93 1.13 -17.90 -3.49
CA PHE A 93 2.36 -18.10 -4.25
C PHE A 93 2.15 -19.08 -5.43
N ILE A 94 3.11 -19.18 -6.34
CA ILE A 94 3.06 -20.13 -7.46
C ILE A 94 3.87 -21.36 -7.14
N SER A 95 3.22 -22.53 -7.27
CA SER A 95 3.87 -23.84 -7.26
C SER A 95 3.42 -24.63 -8.48
N SER A 96 4.37 -25.11 -9.29
CA SER A 96 4.10 -25.93 -10.49
C SER A 96 3.07 -25.31 -11.46
N GLY A 97 3.03 -23.98 -11.57
CA GLY A 97 2.10 -23.23 -12.44
C GLY A 97 0.67 -23.15 -11.93
N LYS A 98 0.47 -23.46 -10.64
CA LYS A 98 -0.79 -23.29 -9.92
C LYS A 98 -0.61 -22.28 -8.80
N LEU A 99 -1.69 -21.61 -8.44
CA LEU A 99 -1.74 -20.75 -7.28
C LEU A 99 -1.96 -21.61 -6.04
N GLU A 100 -1.07 -21.51 -5.08
CA GLU A 100 -1.14 -22.17 -3.77
C GLU A 100 -1.08 -21.13 -2.66
N GLU A 101 -1.45 -21.52 -1.44
CA GLU A 101 -1.38 -20.66 -0.26
C GLU A 101 -0.30 -21.15 0.72
N LYS A 102 0.44 -20.18 1.28
CA LYS A 102 1.25 -20.35 2.48
C LYS A 102 0.51 -19.65 3.63
N PRO A 103 -0.36 -20.37 4.38
CA PRO A 103 -1.22 -19.78 5.38
C PRO A 103 -0.43 -19.31 6.61
N LEU A 104 -0.86 -18.21 7.23
CA LEU A 104 -0.33 -17.75 8.50
C LEU A 104 -1.07 -18.42 9.66
N ASN A 105 -0.81 -19.71 9.89
CA ASN A 105 -1.46 -20.51 10.93
C ASN A 105 -0.57 -20.86 12.12
N LYS A 106 0.75 -20.65 12.00
CA LYS A 106 1.72 -20.94 13.06
C LYS A 106 2.97 -20.08 12.92
N LEU A 107 3.46 -19.61 14.05
CA LEU A 107 4.73 -18.89 14.16
C LEU A 107 5.63 -19.56 15.19
N ALA A 108 6.91 -19.73 14.86
CA ALA A 108 7.89 -20.33 15.78
C ALA A 108 8.24 -19.39 16.95
N LYS A 109 8.11 -18.09 16.75
CA LYS A 109 8.36 -17.02 17.72
C LYS A 109 7.38 -15.88 17.53
N VAL A 110 7.11 -15.15 18.60
CA VAL A 110 6.35 -13.89 18.53
C VAL A 110 7.16 -12.88 17.69
N PRO A 111 6.62 -12.35 16.60
CA PRO A 111 7.34 -11.40 15.77
C PRO A 111 7.36 -10.00 16.40
N ASP A 112 8.34 -9.19 16.02
CA ASP A 112 8.39 -7.77 16.38
C ASP A 112 7.30 -6.98 15.63
N VAL A 113 7.06 -7.34 14.38
CA VAL A 113 6.10 -6.68 13.48
C VAL A 113 5.33 -7.70 12.67
N ILE A 114 4.01 -7.49 12.54
CA ILE A 114 3.16 -8.12 11.53
C ILE A 114 2.66 -7.02 10.60
N TYR A 115 2.85 -7.21 9.29
CA TYR A 115 2.39 -6.30 8.26
C TYR A 115 1.36 -7.00 7.35
N LEU A 116 0.13 -6.50 7.36
CA LEU A 116 -0.97 -6.96 6.52
C LEU A 116 -1.05 -6.02 5.32
N SER A 117 -0.49 -6.44 4.18
CA SER A 117 -0.39 -5.60 2.99
C SER A 117 -1.72 -5.53 2.25
N ASP A 118 -2.22 -6.68 1.77
CA ASP A 118 -3.51 -6.79 1.08
C ASP A 118 -4.01 -8.24 1.17
N THR A 119 -5.29 -8.41 1.44
CA THR A 119 -5.90 -9.75 1.58
C THR A 119 -7.15 -9.95 0.72
N TYR A 120 -7.44 -9.01 -0.20
CA TYR A 120 -8.56 -9.13 -1.13
C TYR A 120 -8.49 -10.41 -1.96
N GLY A 121 -7.28 -10.84 -2.30
CA GLY A 121 -7.03 -12.05 -3.09
C GLY A 121 -6.96 -11.78 -4.59
N THR A 122 -6.74 -12.84 -5.35
CA THR A 122 -6.63 -12.77 -6.81
C THR A 122 -8.00 -12.65 -7.51
N GLY A 123 -9.08 -12.67 -6.73
CA GLY A 123 -10.46 -12.64 -7.22
C GLY A 123 -10.83 -13.90 -8.03
N ASN A 124 -12.10 -14.00 -8.45
CA ASN A 124 -12.52 -14.92 -9.50
C ASN A 124 -12.20 -14.30 -10.87
N SER A 125 -10.99 -13.82 -11.09
CA SER A 125 -10.60 -13.34 -12.39
C SER A 125 -10.48 -14.53 -13.33
N LYS A 126 -11.44 -14.66 -14.23
CA LYS A 126 -11.29 -15.50 -15.42
C LYS A 126 -10.16 -14.92 -16.26
N ILE A 127 -8.94 -15.29 -15.96
CA ILE A 127 -7.81 -14.98 -16.83
C ILE A 127 -7.87 -16.06 -17.92
N ASN A 128 -8.27 -15.69 -19.13
CA ASN A 128 -8.42 -16.57 -20.28
C ASN A 128 -9.32 -17.82 -20.04
N GLY A 129 -10.41 -17.66 -19.27
CA GLY A 129 -11.36 -18.74 -19.05
C GLY A 129 -11.04 -19.71 -17.92
N ILE A 130 -9.91 -19.56 -17.26
CA ILE A 130 -9.50 -20.40 -16.11
C ILE A 130 -9.77 -19.64 -14.82
N GLU A 131 -10.59 -20.22 -13.95
CA GLU A 131 -10.78 -19.74 -12.60
C GLU A 131 -9.49 -19.97 -11.80
N SER A 132 -8.74 -18.92 -11.53
CA SER A 132 -7.66 -18.98 -10.56
C SER A 132 -8.30 -18.91 -9.17
N LYS A 133 -8.52 -20.05 -8.53
CA LYS A 133 -8.95 -20.11 -7.13
C LYS A 133 -7.75 -19.78 -6.23
N GLY A 134 -7.40 -18.50 -6.15
CA GLY A 134 -6.52 -18.00 -5.09
C GLY A 134 -7.31 -17.93 -3.79
N VAL A 135 -6.63 -18.17 -2.68
CA VAL A 135 -7.22 -17.94 -1.37
C VAL A 135 -7.31 -16.43 -1.16
N SER A 136 -8.44 -15.99 -0.66
CA SER A 136 -8.77 -14.58 -0.47
C SER A 136 -9.40 -14.35 0.90
N GLY A 137 -9.27 -13.15 1.43
CA GLY A 137 -9.71 -12.78 2.77
C GLY A 137 -8.81 -13.34 3.88
N LEU A 138 -8.89 -12.73 5.04
CA LEU A 138 -8.29 -13.27 6.25
C LEU A 138 -9.20 -14.36 6.83
N THR A 139 -8.58 -15.40 7.39
CA THR A 139 -9.27 -16.47 8.11
C THR A 139 -9.37 -16.15 9.61
N GLU A 140 -10.26 -16.86 10.31
CA GLU A 140 -10.42 -16.75 11.76
C GLU A 140 -9.13 -17.20 12.49
N ASP A 141 -8.45 -18.23 12.00
CA ASP A 141 -7.19 -18.70 12.57
C ASP A 141 -6.07 -17.66 12.39
N GLU A 142 -5.99 -17.01 11.24
CA GLU A 142 -4.98 -15.97 10.98
C GLU A 142 -5.20 -14.75 11.87
N VAL A 143 -6.43 -14.24 11.97
CA VAL A 143 -6.70 -13.06 12.82
C VAL A 143 -6.55 -13.40 14.29
N GLY A 144 -6.94 -14.59 14.74
CA GLY A 144 -6.72 -15.06 16.13
C GLY A 144 -5.23 -15.15 16.48
N LEU A 145 -4.39 -15.61 15.54
CA LEU A 145 -2.93 -15.61 15.73
C LEU A 145 -2.38 -14.18 15.78
N ILE A 146 -2.83 -13.28 14.89
CA ILE A 146 -2.45 -11.87 14.87
C ILE A 146 -2.85 -11.20 16.19
N ALA A 147 -4.08 -11.40 16.68
CA ALA A 147 -4.55 -10.85 17.95
C ALA A 147 -3.74 -11.37 19.14
N THR A 148 -3.37 -12.65 19.13
CA THR A 148 -2.50 -13.25 20.14
C THR A 148 -1.12 -12.60 20.15
N CYS A 149 -0.51 -12.37 18.99
CA CYS A 149 0.77 -11.67 18.87
C CYS A 149 0.65 -10.19 19.29
N TYR A 150 -0.41 -9.51 18.87
CA TYR A 150 -0.71 -8.13 19.28
C TYR A 150 -0.83 -7.98 20.80
N ALA A 151 -1.52 -8.91 21.47
CA ALA A 151 -1.62 -8.94 22.92
C ALA A 151 -0.26 -9.12 23.62
N LYS A 152 0.71 -9.74 22.96
CA LYS A 152 2.10 -9.95 23.45
C LYS A 152 3.05 -8.80 23.06
N GLY A 153 2.56 -7.73 22.47
CA GLY A 153 3.34 -6.52 22.14
C GLY A 153 3.91 -6.48 20.73
N THR A 154 3.54 -7.41 19.83
CA THR A 154 3.83 -7.29 18.40
C THR A 154 3.19 -6.01 17.85
N THR A 155 3.93 -5.21 17.14
CA THR A 155 3.36 -4.08 16.39
C THR A 155 2.65 -4.60 15.14
N VAL A 156 1.36 -4.25 14.99
CA VAL A 156 0.56 -4.68 13.82
C VAL A 156 0.33 -3.47 12.91
N LEU A 157 0.71 -3.61 11.64
CA LEU A 157 0.41 -2.64 10.59
C LEU A 157 -0.55 -3.28 9.59
N GLY A 158 -1.55 -2.52 9.15
CA GLY A 158 -2.50 -2.98 8.13
C GLY A 158 -2.72 -1.89 7.09
N GLU A 159 -2.88 -2.31 5.85
CA GLU A 159 -3.25 -1.44 4.74
C GLU A 159 -4.66 -1.75 4.22
N TYR A 160 -5.07 -1.03 3.22
CA TYR A 160 -6.32 -1.18 2.48
C TYR A 160 -6.63 -2.64 2.10
N ASN A 161 -7.91 -3.00 2.00
CA ASN A 161 -8.44 -4.32 1.59
C ASN A 161 -8.20 -5.51 2.54
N ILE A 162 -7.81 -5.30 3.79
CA ILE A 162 -7.66 -6.43 4.72
C ILE A 162 -8.96 -6.85 5.42
N ALA A 163 -9.94 -5.95 5.48
CA ALA A 163 -11.21 -6.17 6.18
C ALA A 163 -12.45 -6.15 5.24
N GLN A 164 -12.24 -5.90 3.95
CA GLN A 164 -13.29 -5.92 2.93
C GLN A 164 -13.65 -7.36 2.52
N ASP A 165 -14.82 -7.54 1.89
CA ASP A 165 -15.13 -8.79 1.21
C ASP A 165 -13.95 -9.20 0.30
N PRO A 166 -13.47 -10.46 0.39
CA PRO A 166 -14.08 -11.64 0.97
C PRO A 166 -13.74 -11.96 2.44
N THR A 167 -13.10 -11.06 3.19
CA THR A 167 -12.89 -11.22 4.62
C THR A 167 -14.23 -11.26 5.35
N LYS A 168 -14.47 -12.30 6.18
CA LYS A 168 -15.73 -12.45 6.92
C LYS A 168 -15.94 -11.31 7.91
N VAL A 169 -17.19 -10.96 8.19
CA VAL A 169 -17.59 -9.90 9.14
C VAL A 169 -17.04 -10.15 10.55
N SER A 170 -16.98 -11.41 11.01
CA SER A 170 -16.38 -11.78 12.32
C SER A 170 -14.91 -11.38 12.38
N VAL A 171 -14.14 -11.68 11.33
CA VAL A 171 -12.72 -11.36 11.21
C VAL A 171 -12.51 -9.84 11.07
N ALA A 172 -13.32 -9.17 10.27
CA ALA A 172 -13.29 -7.72 10.12
C ALA A 172 -13.58 -6.99 11.46
N SER A 173 -14.46 -7.56 12.29
CA SER A 173 -14.74 -7.04 13.63
C SER A 173 -13.51 -7.13 14.56
N GLU A 174 -12.77 -8.23 14.53
CA GLU A 174 -11.54 -8.39 15.33
C GLU A 174 -10.42 -7.45 14.83
N LEU A 175 -10.27 -7.29 13.52
CA LEU A 175 -9.37 -6.28 12.96
C LEU A 175 -9.77 -4.86 13.37
N SER A 176 -11.07 -4.57 13.43
CA SER A 176 -11.62 -3.29 13.92
C SER A 176 -11.18 -3.00 15.36
N ASP A 177 -11.11 -4.00 16.21
CA ASP A 177 -10.63 -3.86 17.59
C ASP A 177 -9.11 -3.69 17.66
N ILE A 178 -8.36 -4.45 16.87
CA ILE A 178 -6.89 -4.33 16.78
C ILE A 178 -6.51 -2.91 16.34
N PHE A 179 -7.10 -2.41 15.25
CA PHE A 179 -6.74 -1.11 14.68
C PHE A 179 -7.47 0.09 15.30
N GLY A 180 -8.48 -0.14 16.15
CA GLY A 180 -9.24 0.96 16.75
C GLY A 180 -10.07 1.74 15.73
N VAL A 181 -10.54 1.10 14.68
CA VAL A 181 -11.32 1.71 13.59
C VAL A 181 -12.59 0.91 13.31
N LYS A 182 -13.57 1.54 12.66
CA LYS A 182 -14.71 0.86 12.06
C LYS A 182 -14.56 0.91 10.54
N PHE A 183 -14.52 -0.25 9.92
CA PHE A 183 -14.57 -0.39 8.47
C PHE A 183 -15.99 -0.10 7.97
N THR A 184 -16.12 0.79 6.99
CA THR A 184 -17.44 1.24 6.51
C THR A 184 -17.94 0.50 5.29
N GLY A 185 -17.05 -0.22 4.61
CA GLY A 185 -17.32 -0.86 3.32
C GLY A 185 -17.35 0.13 2.14
N TRP A 186 -16.92 1.37 2.35
CA TRP A 186 -16.77 2.38 1.30
C TRP A 186 -15.31 2.58 0.94
N ALA A 187 -15.05 2.71 -0.37
CA ALA A 187 -13.73 3.05 -0.90
C ALA A 187 -13.87 4.13 -1.99
N GLY A 188 -12.81 4.88 -2.20
CA GLY A 188 -12.80 5.94 -3.19
C GLY A 188 -11.51 6.00 -4.00
N LYS A 189 -11.59 6.62 -5.18
CA LYS A 189 -10.45 6.92 -6.04
C LYS A 189 -10.73 8.14 -6.91
N PHE A 190 -9.69 8.93 -7.14
CA PHE A 190 -9.70 9.97 -8.15
C PHE A 190 -9.39 9.39 -9.53
N PHE A 191 -10.07 9.89 -10.55
CA PHE A 191 -9.83 9.60 -11.96
C PHE A 191 -9.70 10.92 -12.73
N SER A 192 -8.65 11.06 -13.54
CA SER A 192 -8.45 12.25 -14.38
C SER A 192 -9.48 12.35 -15.51
N ASP A 193 -9.97 11.18 -15.95
CA ASP A 193 -11.07 11.10 -16.91
C ASP A 193 -12.00 9.91 -16.62
N LEU A 194 -13.23 10.23 -16.23
CA LEU A 194 -14.27 9.23 -15.98
C LEU A 194 -14.73 8.48 -17.23
N SER A 195 -14.39 8.96 -18.44
CA SER A 195 -14.68 8.25 -19.69
C SER A 195 -13.70 7.13 -20.01
N SER A 196 -12.51 7.13 -19.41
CA SER A 196 -11.45 6.14 -19.64
C SER A 196 -11.96 4.73 -19.34
N LYS A 197 -11.91 3.86 -20.36
CA LYS A 197 -12.29 2.43 -20.21
C LYS A 197 -11.17 1.61 -19.56
N GLU A 198 -9.96 2.10 -19.58
CA GLU A 198 -8.79 1.44 -19.00
C GLU A 198 -8.71 1.70 -17.49
N ASP A 199 -8.92 2.97 -17.08
CA ASP A 199 -8.72 3.39 -15.69
C ASP A 199 -9.94 3.18 -14.81
N VAL A 200 -11.16 3.41 -15.36
CA VAL A 200 -12.41 3.23 -14.63
C VAL A 200 -12.88 1.79 -14.76
N PRO A 201 -12.82 0.98 -13.69
CA PRO A 201 -13.20 -0.43 -13.72
C PRO A 201 -14.65 -0.65 -14.15
N ASN A 202 -14.91 -1.73 -14.88
CA ASN A 202 -16.24 -2.03 -15.39
C ASN A 202 -17.29 -2.22 -14.28
N TRP A 203 -16.91 -2.76 -13.12
CA TRP A 203 -17.82 -2.94 -11.99
C TRP A 203 -18.39 -1.59 -11.47
N ILE A 204 -17.62 -0.49 -11.55
CA ILE A 204 -18.09 0.87 -11.21
C ILE A 204 -19.24 1.26 -12.12
N ARG A 205 -19.09 1.03 -13.42
CA ARG A 205 -20.12 1.33 -14.43
C ARG A 205 -21.37 0.52 -14.19
N THR A 206 -21.19 -0.77 -13.92
CA THR A 206 -22.30 -1.69 -13.62
C THR A 206 -23.10 -1.24 -12.38
N ILE A 207 -22.43 -0.89 -11.28
CA ILE A 207 -23.13 -0.38 -10.08
C ILE A 207 -23.85 0.93 -10.38
N TYR A 208 -23.21 1.83 -11.14
CA TYR A 208 -23.85 3.08 -11.54
C TYR A 208 -25.11 2.86 -12.37
N GLU A 209 -25.06 2.00 -13.37
CA GLU A 209 -26.20 1.67 -14.24
C GLU A 209 -27.33 1.03 -13.44
N GLN A 210 -27.03 0.14 -12.52
CA GLN A 210 -28.01 -0.47 -11.61
C GLN A 210 -28.65 0.56 -10.66
N GLN A 211 -27.85 1.46 -10.09
CA GLN A 211 -28.34 2.44 -9.13
C GLN A 211 -29.18 3.54 -9.76
N TYR A 212 -28.81 4.00 -10.96
CA TYR A 212 -29.43 5.17 -11.60
C TYR A 212 -30.33 4.84 -12.80
N GLY A 213 -30.36 3.57 -13.24
CA GLY A 213 -31.17 3.12 -14.37
C GLY A 213 -30.77 3.74 -15.73
N ARG A 214 -29.53 4.18 -15.88
CA ARG A 214 -29.02 4.85 -17.07
C ARG A 214 -27.57 4.47 -17.35
N ALA A 215 -27.19 4.49 -18.64
CA ALA A 215 -25.83 4.19 -19.08
C ALA A 215 -24.80 5.16 -18.50
N TRP A 216 -23.57 4.66 -18.32
CA TRP A 216 -22.42 5.45 -17.89
C TRP A 216 -21.98 6.42 -19.00
N ASN A 217 -22.31 7.71 -18.83
CA ASN A 217 -21.94 8.80 -19.74
C ASN A 217 -21.12 9.87 -18.99
N MET A 218 -20.24 9.43 -18.08
CA MET A 218 -19.38 10.33 -17.31
C MET A 218 -18.15 10.69 -18.11
N THR A 219 -17.74 11.95 -18.04
CA THR A 219 -16.54 12.50 -18.70
C THR A 219 -15.83 13.47 -17.78
N GLY A 220 -14.54 13.71 -18.05
CA GLY A 220 -13.69 14.60 -17.27
C GLY A 220 -13.29 14.05 -15.92
N ALA A 221 -12.57 14.85 -15.15
CA ALA A 221 -12.05 14.42 -13.86
C ALA A 221 -13.16 14.27 -12.80
N GLY A 222 -13.03 13.23 -11.99
CA GLY A 222 -13.98 12.95 -10.92
C GLY A 222 -13.42 12.04 -9.83
N ILE A 223 -14.07 12.07 -8.67
CA ILE A 223 -13.85 11.11 -7.59
C ILE A 223 -15.03 10.15 -7.57
N VAL A 224 -14.73 8.86 -7.60
CA VAL A 224 -15.72 7.79 -7.43
C VAL A 224 -15.60 7.29 -6.01
N ILE A 225 -16.72 7.26 -5.30
CA ILE A 225 -16.85 6.62 -3.99
C ILE A 225 -17.84 5.48 -4.15
N ALA A 226 -17.40 4.24 -3.89
CA ALA A 226 -18.20 3.05 -4.05
C ALA A 226 -18.17 2.17 -2.79
N GLY A 227 -19.30 1.55 -2.48
CA GLY A 227 -19.41 0.64 -1.34
C GLY A 227 -20.86 0.24 -1.10
N ASN A 228 -21.07 -0.94 -0.50
CA ASN A 228 -22.39 -1.45 -0.16
C ASN A 228 -23.34 -1.49 -1.40
N ASN A 229 -22.84 -1.88 -2.57
CA ASN A 229 -23.53 -1.88 -3.87
C ASN A 229 -24.10 -0.49 -4.27
N ARG A 230 -23.49 0.58 -3.79
CA ARG A 230 -23.85 1.97 -4.09
C ARG A 230 -22.66 2.74 -4.59
N ILE A 231 -22.92 3.82 -5.32
CA ILE A 231 -21.88 4.67 -5.91
C ILE A 231 -22.25 6.15 -5.82
N ILE A 232 -21.23 6.97 -5.58
CA ILE A 232 -21.30 8.43 -5.61
C ILE A 232 -20.26 8.88 -6.63
N ILE A 233 -20.66 9.76 -7.54
CA ILE A 233 -19.77 10.37 -8.54
C ILE A 233 -19.67 11.85 -8.24
N LEU A 234 -18.50 12.28 -7.84
CA LEU A 234 -18.18 13.69 -7.60
C LEU A 234 -17.43 14.24 -8.81
N LYS A 235 -17.94 15.30 -9.43
CA LYS A 235 -17.34 15.93 -10.61
C LYS A 235 -16.49 17.12 -10.23
N ARG A 236 -15.28 17.21 -10.82
CA ARG A 236 -14.40 18.36 -10.62
C ARG A 236 -15.05 19.67 -11.09
N GLY A 237 -14.84 20.73 -10.34
CA GLY A 237 -15.39 22.07 -10.61
C GLY A 237 -16.85 22.23 -10.20
N LYS A 238 -17.59 21.14 -9.94
CA LYS A 238 -18.94 21.16 -9.40
C LYS A 238 -18.97 20.69 -7.94
N ASP A 239 -18.45 19.48 -7.70
CA ASP A 239 -18.60 18.78 -6.43
C ASP A 239 -17.32 18.82 -5.60
N PHE A 240 -16.18 19.04 -6.23
CA PHE A 240 -14.89 19.25 -5.54
C PHE A 240 -13.96 20.15 -6.38
N ASN A 241 -12.98 20.75 -5.69
CA ASN A 241 -11.94 21.58 -6.28
C ASN A 241 -10.60 20.88 -6.06
N GLY A 242 -9.81 20.70 -7.12
CA GLY A 242 -8.50 20.06 -7.01
C GLY A 242 -8.22 19.10 -8.15
N ASN A 243 -6.98 18.61 -8.18
CA ASN A 243 -6.49 17.70 -9.23
C ASN A 243 -6.20 16.30 -8.70
N SER A 244 -6.45 16.07 -7.39
CA SER A 244 -6.18 14.82 -6.70
C SER A 244 -6.94 14.80 -5.37
N ILE A 245 -6.82 13.69 -4.66
CA ILE A 245 -7.15 13.61 -3.24
C ILE A 245 -5.92 14.05 -2.47
N ASN A 246 -6.08 14.98 -1.53
CA ASN A 246 -4.98 15.46 -0.71
C ASN A 246 -4.86 14.65 0.58
N LEU A 247 -3.66 14.20 0.91
CA LEU A 247 -3.34 13.59 2.19
C LEU A 247 -2.50 14.57 3.01
N SER A 248 -2.94 14.84 4.23
CA SER A 248 -2.24 15.75 5.16
C SER A 248 -2.09 15.15 6.55
N THR A 249 -0.94 15.37 7.19
CA THR A 249 -0.70 14.93 8.57
C THR A 249 -1.28 15.90 9.59
N VAL A 250 -1.76 15.38 10.72
CA VAL A 250 -2.34 16.20 11.81
C VAL A 250 -1.28 17.00 12.54
N LYS A 251 -0.06 16.46 12.66
CA LYS A 251 1.07 17.12 13.32
C LYS A 251 2.14 17.43 12.29
N ALA A 252 2.19 18.66 11.81
CA ALA A 252 3.22 19.13 10.89
C ALA A 252 4.66 19.00 11.45
N ASN A 253 4.83 18.87 12.76
CA ASN A 253 6.14 18.85 13.41
C ASN A 253 6.82 17.48 13.41
N ASP A 254 6.08 16.37 13.36
CA ASP A 254 6.66 15.02 13.37
C ASP A 254 7.07 14.56 11.95
N PHE A 255 6.37 15.08 10.94
CA PHE A 255 6.63 14.80 9.53
C PHE A 255 6.54 16.12 8.78
N ASN A 256 7.64 16.62 8.30
CA ASN A 256 7.74 17.87 7.54
C ASN A 256 7.05 17.75 6.16
N THR A 257 5.85 17.17 6.12
CA THR A 257 5.07 16.92 4.92
C THR A 257 3.93 17.93 4.82
N LYS A 258 4.04 18.81 3.83
CA LYS A 258 2.88 19.53 3.27
C LYS A 258 1.85 18.50 2.78
N ALA A 259 0.62 18.94 2.53
CA ALA A 259 -0.37 18.11 1.84
C ALA A 259 0.25 17.48 0.57
N ILE A 260 0.03 16.19 0.38
CA ILE A 260 0.56 15.43 -0.75
C ILE A 260 -0.60 14.82 -1.55
N ASP A 261 -0.44 14.78 -2.88
CA ASP A 261 -1.40 14.15 -3.77
C ASP A 261 -1.43 12.64 -3.57
N TYR A 262 -2.64 12.07 -3.55
CA TYR A 262 -2.88 10.64 -3.47
C TYR A 262 -3.82 10.21 -4.60
N TYR A 263 -3.41 9.28 -5.44
CA TYR A 263 -4.12 8.85 -6.64
C TYR A 263 -4.63 7.41 -6.59
N ASN A 264 -4.18 6.62 -5.60
CA ASN A 264 -4.64 5.25 -5.45
C ASN A 264 -6.00 5.14 -4.77
N TRP A 265 -6.52 3.93 -4.67
CA TRP A 265 -7.69 3.63 -3.89
C TRP A 265 -7.45 3.94 -2.41
N PHE A 266 -8.44 4.55 -1.77
CA PHE A 266 -8.49 4.74 -0.33
C PHE A 266 -9.78 4.17 0.25
N GLU A 267 -9.72 3.74 1.48
CA GLU A 267 -10.85 3.22 2.23
C GLU A 267 -11.42 4.28 3.16
N ILE A 268 -12.74 4.31 3.29
CA ILE A 268 -13.40 5.18 4.26
C ILE A 268 -13.57 4.41 5.56
N ILE A 269 -12.75 4.74 6.53
CA ILE A 269 -12.82 4.21 7.90
C ILE A 269 -13.32 5.28 8.87
N LYS A 270 -13.92 4.82 9.99
CA LYS A 270 -14.26 5.69 11.12
C LYS A 270 -13.38 5.33 12.30
N PRO A 271 -12.47 6.19 12.76
CA PRO A 271 -11.70 5.93 13.97
C PRO A 271 -12.63 5.83 15.18
N LYS A 272 -12.31 4.94 16.15
CA LYS A 272 -13.02 4.86 17.43
C LYS A 272 -12.68 6.05 18.34
N ASP A 273 -11.52 6.66 18.16
CA ASP A 273 -11.06 7.89 18.80
C ASP A 273 -10.39 8.78 17.74
N ASP A 274 -10.91 9.98 17.54
CA ASP A 274 -10.36 10.94 16.57
C ASP A 274 -8.92 11.36 16.92
N LYS A 275 -8.51 11.26 18.19
CA LYS A 275 -7.13 11.54 18.61
C LYS A 275 -6.14 10.51 18.09
N ALA A 276 -6.62 9.33 17.67
CA ALA A 276 -5.81 8.29 17.06
C ALA A 276 -5.42 8.60 15.60
N VAL A 277 -6.04 9.60 14.98
CA VAL A 277 -5.78 9.95 13.58
C VAL A 277 -4.45 10.70 13.45
N ILE A 278 -3.58 10.17 12.59
CA ILE A 278 -2.28 10.76 12.26
C ILE A 278 -2.36 11.58 10.96
N ALA A 279 -3.15 11.09 9.99
CA ALA A 279 -3.31 11.76 8.71
C ALA A 279 -4.75 11.66 8.20
N TRP A 280 -5.15 12.65 7.42
CA TRP A 280 -6.47 12.76 6.83
C TRP A 280 -6.40 12.81 5.31
N TYR A 281 -7.37 12.18 4.64
CA TYR A 281 -7.73 12.48 3.26
C TYR A 281 -8.68 13.68 3.24
N ASP A 282 -8.41 14.63 2.36
CA ASP A 282 -9.26 15.77 2.04
C ASP A 282 -9.64 15.72 0.57
N LEU A 283 -10.92 15.60 0.30
CA LEU A 283 -11.46 15.57 -1.07
C LEU A 283 -11.68 16.98 -1.63
N ASN A 284 -11.43 18.02 -0.84
CA ASN A 284 -11.63 19.42 -1.22
C ASN A 284 -13.04 19.67 -1.79
N LEU A 285 -14.06 19.18 -1.06
CA LEU A 285 -15.46 19.22 -1.50
C LEU A 285 -16.01 20.65 -1.53
N THR A 286 -16.83 20.92 -2.55
CA THR A 286 -17.75 22.06 -2.55
C THR A 286 -18.98 21.75 -1.70
N THR A 287 -19.86 22.74 -1.50
CA THR A 287 -21.16 22.52 -0.86
C THR A 287 -21.98 21.45 -1.59
N SER A 288 -21.92 21.41 -2.93
CA SER A 288 -22.59 20.38 -3.74
C SER A 288 -22.06 18.98 -3.41
N GLY A 289 -20.74 18.81 -3.40
CA GLY A 289 -20.11 17.54 -3.08
C GLY A 289 -20.40 17.08 -1.65
N THR A 290 -20.27 17.98 -0.68
CA THR A 290 -20.60 17.69 0.72
C THR A 290 -22.06 17.23 0.88
N ASN A 291 -23.00 17.88 0.20
CA ASN A 291 -24.41 17.48 0.24
C ASN A 291 -24.61 16.08 -0.38
N GLN A 292 -23.94 15.77 -1.50
CA GLN A 292 -24.00 14.44 -2.08
C GLN A 292 -23.47 13.36 -1.11
N MET A 293 -22.33 13.60 -0.46
CA MET A 293 -21.75 12.66 0.51
C MET A 293 -22.68 12.44 1.71
N LYS A 294 -23.30 13.49 2.22
CA LYS A 294 -24.26 13.42 3.33
C LYS A 294 -25.48 12.55 3.03
N LEU A 295 -25.96 12.49 1.79
CA LEU A 295 -27.07 11.59 1.40
C LEU A 295 -26.75 10.12 1.65
N PHE A 296 -25.47 9.77 1.73
CA PHE A 296 -24.97 8.42 2.01
C PHE A 296 -24.43 8.25 3.44
N GLY A 297 -24.59 9.27 4.30
CA GLY A 297 -24.08 9.26 5.67
C GLY A 297 -22.57 9.39 5.77
N LEU A 298 -21.93 9.94 4.73
CA LEU A 298 -20.50 10.16 4.65
C LEU A 298 -20.14 11.62 4.93
N GLY A 299 -18.97 11.84 5.55
CA GLY A 299 -18.40 13.17 5.77
C GLY A 299 -17.63 13.72 4.57
N ASP A 300 -16.77 14.69 4.83
CA ASP A 300 -15.92 15.37 3.85
C ASP A 300 -14.43 15.11 4.06
N LYS A 301 -14.06 14.62 5.24
CA LYS A 301 -12.70 14.20 5.60
C LYS A 301 -12.69 12.78 6.10
N PHE A 302 -11.67 12.02 5.75
CA PHE A 302 -11.54 10.62 6.10
C PHE A 302 -10.16 10.34 6.67
N ALA A 303 -10.11 9.53 7.74
CA ALA A 303 -8.84 9.13 8.32
C ALA A 303 -8.03 8.32 7.29
N ALA A 304 -6.82 8.82 6.99
CA ALA A 304 -5.88 8.16 6.08
C ALA A 304 -4.93 7.24 6.85
N ILE A 305 -4.50 7.67 8.04
CA ILE A 305 -3.68 6.86 8.94
C ILE A 305 -4.20 7.00 10.36
N THR A 306 -4.35 5.86 11.04
CA THR A 306 -4.65 5.83 12.46
C THR A 306 -3.59 5.06 13.25
N ALA A 307 -3.40 5.42 14.52
CA ALA A 307 -2.56 4.69 15.46
C ALA A 307 -3.34 4.34 16.71
N ASN A 308 -3.54 3.05 16.95
CA ASN A 308 -4.13 2.55 18.19
C ASN A 308 -3.01 2.08 19.13
N LYS A 309 -2.85 2.76 20.26
CA LYS A 309 -1.78 2.50 21.25
C LYS A 309 -2.37 2.35 22.63
N SER A 310 -2.14 1.20 23.27
CA SER A 310 -2.59 0.91 24.63
C SER A 310 -1.57 0.03 25.33
N GLY A 311 -0.79 0.61 26.25
CA GLY A 311 0.30 -0.09 26.92
C GLY A 311 1.36 -0.60 25.92
N ILE A 312 1.60 -1.91 25.93
CA ILE A 312 2.54 -2.56 24.97
C ILE A 312 1.95 -2.76 23.57
N LYS A 313 0.63 -2.68 23.44
CA LYS A 313 -0.08 -2.91 22.17
C LYS A 313 0.04 -1.70 21.27
N LYS A 314 0.47 -1.92 20.04
CA LYS A 314 0.62 -0.85 19.02
C LYS A 314 0.13 -1.38 17.69
N SER A 315 -0.79 -0.65 17.08
CA SER A 315 -1.19 -0.90 15.70
C SER A 315 -1.34 0.39 14.92
N TYR A 316 -1.13 0.28 13.61
CA TYR A 316 -1.31 1.38 12.67
C TYR A 316 -2.11 0.88 11.49
N TYR A 317 -3.10 1.64 11.07
CA TYR A 317 -3.89 1.35 9.89
C TYR A 317 -3.70 2.44 8.85
N PHE A 318 -3.35 2.03 7.65
CA PHE A 318 -3.22 2.87 6.47
C PHE A 318 -4.44 2.63 5.58
N ALA A 319 -5.33 3.61 5.47
CA ALA A 319 -6.55 3.48 4.70
C ALA A 319 -6.31 3.66 3.19
N GLY A 320 -5.25 3.08 2.67
CA GLY A 320 -4.84 3.11 1.26
C GLY A 320 -3.70 2.15 0.99
N ASP A 321 -3.42 1.91 -0.29
CA ASP A 321 -2.31 1.08 -0.78
C ASP A 321 -1.00 1.87 -0.75
N PHE A 322 -0.36 1.99 0.39
CA PHE A 322 0.79 2.87 0.57
C PHE A 322 2.10 2.21 0.15
N CYS A 323 2.24 0.91 0.35
CA CYS A 323 3.43 0.17 -0.06
C CYS A 323 3.41 -0.32 -1.51
N ASP A 324 2.33 -0.05 -2.25
CA ASP A 324 2.20 -0.39 -3.66
C ASP A 324 3.18 0.42 -4.49
N TYR A 325 4.28 -0.24 -4.89
CA TYR A 325 5.28 0.38 -5.72
C TYR A 325 5.92 -0.64 -6.67
N ARG A 326 5.81 -0.41 -7.96
CA ARG A 326 6.31 -1.32 -9.00
C ARG A 326 7.82 -1.38 -9.05
N GLU A 327 8.45 -0.26 -8.76
CA GLU A 327 9.89 -0.03 -8.71
C GLU A 327 10.22 0.50 -7.29
N PRO A 328 11.43 0.42 -6.78
CA PRO A 328 12.69 0.09 -7.44
C PRO A 328 13.09 -1.38 -7.32
N ALA A 329 13.91 -1.84 -8.23
CA ALA A 329 14.60 -3.11 -8.06
C ALA A 329 15.66 -3.01 -6.94
N LYS A 330 15.96 -4.13 -6.25
CA LYS A 330 16.96 -4.18 -5.16
C LYS A 330 18.36 -3.70 -5.57
N VAL A 331 18.72 -3.85 -6.83
CA VAL A 331 20.01 -3.40 -7.39
C VAL A 331 20.24 -1.91 -7.21
N TYR A 332 19.19 -1.12 -7.11
CA TYR A 332 19.27 0.34 -6.93
C TYR A 332 19.28 0.80 -5.48
N SER A 333 19.41 -0.10 -4.51
CA SER A 333 19.54 0.26 -3.11
C SER A 333 20.97 0.69 -2.79
N PHE A 334 21.15 1.91 -2.30
CA PHE A 334 22.41 2.50 -1.85
C PHE A 334 22.16 3.61 -0.83
N LEU A 335 23.19 4.05 -0.12
CA LEU A 335 23.06 5.12 0.86
C LEU A 335 22.65 6.42 0.18
N GLY A 336 21.50 6.99 0.58
CA GLY A 336 20.91 8.18 -0.05
C GLY A 336 19.98 7.90 -1.23
N ALA A 337 19.75 6.63 -1.60
CA ALA A 337 18.86 6.26 -2.71
C ALA A 337 17.46 6.88 -2.56
N ALA A 338 16.88 6.84 -1.36
CA ALA A 338 15.57 7.44 -1.10
C ALA A 338 15.52 8.93 -1.46
N ASN A 339 16.55 9.70 -1.07
CA ASN A 339 16.63 11.13 -1.37
C ASN A 339 16.78 11.39 -2.88
N LEU A 340 17.53 10.54 -3.58
CA LEU A 340 17.70 10.65 -5.03
C LEU A 340 16.38 10.38 -5.74
N TYR A 341 15.69 9.29 -5.41
CA TYR A 341 14.39 8.93 -6.00
C TYR A 341 13.33 10.00 -5.67
N LYS A 342 13.31 10.51 -4.43
CA LYS A 342 12.45 11.62 -4.04
C LYS A 342 12.64 12.84 -4.96
N MET A 343 13.88 13.19 -5.29
CA MET A 343 14.20 14.36 -6.13
C MET A 343 13.72 14.19 -7.59
N PHE A 344 13.68 12.96 -8.10
CA PHE A 344 13.26 12.67 -9.47
C PHE A 344 11.81 12.20 -9.60
N SER A 345 11.09 11.98 -8.50
CA SER A 345 9.69 11.57 -8.54
C SER A 345 8.78 12.74 -8.89
N ILE A 346 7.77 12.47 -9.73
CA ILE A 346 6.80 13.47 -10.20
C ILE A 346 5.41 13.02 -9.76
N SER A 347 4.59 13.96 -9.24
CA SER A 347 3.20 13.68 -8.89
C SER A 347 2.37 13.53 -10.18
N SER A 348 1.86 12.33 -10.40
CA SER A 348 1.00 12.03 -11.55
C SER A 348 0.03 10.88 -11.25
N GLU A 349 -1.13 10.90 -11.90
CA GLU A 349 -2.06 9.79 -11.84
C GLU A 349 -1.44 8.52 -12.46
N GLY A 350 -1.72 7.38 -11.85
CA GLY A 350 -1.17 6.09 -12.30
C GLY A 350 0.28 5.81 -11.89
N ASP A 351 0.98 6.80 -11.30
CA ASP A 351 2.32 6.64 -10.76
C ASP A 351 2.34 7.00 -9.27
N ASN A 352 2.51 5.98 -8.40
CA ASN A 352 2.58 6.16 -6.96
C ASN A 352 3.97 6.59 -6.46
N SER A 353 4.94 6.83 -7.36
CA SER A 353 6.33 7.06 -7.00
C SER A 353 6.51 8.32 -6.15
N TYR A 354 5.83 9.42 -6.52
CA TYR A 354 5.91 10.65 -5.75
C TYR A 354 5.40 10.48 -4.32
N PHE A 355 4.22 9.86 -4.14
CA PHE A 355 3.65 9.56 -2.83
C PHE A 355 4.57 8.64 -2.03
N TYR A 356 5.06 7.56 -2.65
CA TYR A 356 5.93 6.60 -2.01
C TYR A 356 7.21 7.25 -1.46
N TRP A 357 7.93 8.03 -2.29
CA TRP A 357 9.21 8.66 -1.89
C TRP A 357 9.05 9.86 -0.98
N ASN A 358 7.97 10.64 -1.13
CA ASN A 358 7.79 11.88 -0.39
C ASN A 358 6.97 11.71 0.89
N PHE A 359 6.18 10.64 0.98
CA PHE A 359 5.35 10.38 2.15
C PHE A 359 5.64 9.04 2.81
N TYR A 360 5.42 7.91 2.12
CA TYR A 360 5.50 6.58 2.74
C TYR A 360 6.88 6.27 3.32
N VAL A 361 7.95 6.44 2.52
CA VAL A 361 9.32 6.15 2.97
C VAL A 361 9.77 7.03 4.15
N PRO A 362 9.54 8.35 4.16
CA PRO A 362 9.85 9.19 5.32
C PRO A 362 8.99 8.89 6.55
N PHE A 363 7.73 8.43 6.34
CA PHE A 363 6.79 8.11 7.41
C PHE A 363 7.19 6.83 8.17
N MET A 364 7.61 5.79 7.44
CA MET A 364 7.97 4.47 7.98
C MET A 364 9.40 4.44 8.55
#